data_cd6af1413e2753695acd1ed8a003eac1
#
_entry.id   cd6af1413e2753695acd1ed8a003eac1
#
_cell.length_a   1.000
_cell.length_b   1.000
_cell.length_c   1.000
_cell.angle_alpha   90.00
_cell.angle_beta   90.00
_cell.angle_gamma   90.00
#
_symmetry.space_group_name_H-M   'P 1'
#
loop_
_entity.id
_entity.type
_entity.pdbx_description
1 polymer ?
#
loop_
_entity_poly.entity_id
_entity_poly.type
_entity_poly.pdbx_seq_one_letter_code
_entity_poly.pdbx_strand_id
1 'polypeptide(L)'
;TPVNCQPIKWGADIVTHSTTKYMDGHGVSVGGAIVDSGNFDWLKYADKYPGLTTPDDSYHGIVYVEKFGKLGYITKATSQLMRDLGSIQSPQNAFYVMNGLESLHVRMERHCKNALEIAKFLKANDKVAWVDYPDLEDDKYHALAEKYLPNGSCGVLSFAVKGGRDCAVKFMDSLKLCDIETHVADAKTCILHPASHTHRQMTDEQLIEAGVDISFACVVRA
;
A
#
# COMPACT_ATOMS: atom_id res chain seq x y z
N THR A 1 3.09 -5.35 3.76
CA THR A 1 3.67 -6.34 2.87
C THR A 1 4.98 -5.83 2.27
N PRO A 2 5.95 -6.66 2.06
CA PRO A 2 5.98 -8.11 2.30
C PRO A 2 6.38 -8.50 3.73
N VAL A 3 6.81 -7.55 4.57
CA VAL A 3 7.36 -7.84 5.91
C VAL A 3 6.26 -8.24 6.89
N ASN A 4 5.32 -7.33 7.16
CA ASN A 4 4.30 -7.53 8.20
C ASN A 4 3.16 -8.46 7.75
N CYS A 5 2.87 -8.51 6.46
CA CYS A 5 1.87 -9.40 5.89
C CYS A 5 2.41 -10.09 4.64
N GLN A 6 2.14 -11.36 4.50
CA GLN A 6 2.47 -12.16 3.32
C GLN A 6 1.19 -12.80 2.78
N PRO A 7 0.43 -12.10 1.92
CA PRO A 7 -0.91 -12.54 1.50
C PRO A 7 -0.96 -13.94 0.86
N ILE A 8 0.14 -14.38 0.22
CA ILE A 8 0.25 -15.74 -0.33
C ILE A 8 0.07 -16.81 0.76
N LYS A 9 0.55 -16.56 1.97
CA LYS A 9 0.34 -17.48 3.12
C LYS A 9 -1.13 -17.54 3.57
N TRP A 10 -1.92 -16.58 3.16
CA TRP A 10 -3.35 -16.48 3.46
C TRP A 10 -4.24 -16.86 2.27
N GLY A 11 -3.67 -17.42 1.22
CA GLY A 11 -4.41 -17.96 0.07
C GLY A 11 -4.51 -17.02 -1.13
N ALA A 12 -3.80 -15.91 -1.14
CA ALA A 12 -3.68 -15.10 -2.35
C ALA A 12 -2.77 -15.80 -3.38
N ASP A 13 -3.20 -15.88 -4.61
CA ASP A 13 -2.41 -16.48 -5.68
C ASP A 13 -1.39 -15.49 -6.28
N ILE A 14 -1.81 -14.23 -6.41
CA ILE A 14 -0.98 -13.15 -6.98
C ILE A 14 -1.02 -11.96 -6.03
N VAL A 15 0.13 -11.35 -5.81
CA VAL A 15 0.29 -10.11 -5.02
C VAL A 15 0.95 -9.05 -5.88
N THR A 16 0.34 -7.87 -5.95
CA THR A 16 0.94 -6.71 -6.59
C THR A 16 1.43 -5.71 -5.56
N HIS A 17 2.60 -5.14 -5.77
CA HIS A 17 3.18 -4.13 -4.91
C HIS A 17 3.42 -2.83 -5.67
N SER A 18 3.12 -1.71 -5.04
CA SER A 18 3.71 -0.43 -5.43
C SER A 18 5.11 -0.35 -4.81
N THR A 19 6.15 -0.52 -5.62
CA THR A 19 7.53 -0.37 -5.14
C THR A 19 7.88 1.09 -4.83
N THR A 20 7.05 2.03 -5.31
CA THR A 20 7.08 3.47 -4.98
C THR A 20 7.01 3.75 -3.47
N LYS A 21 6.40 2.86 -2.69
CA LYS A 21 6.04 3.06 -1.28
C LYS A 21 7.13 2.53 -0.35
N TYR A 22 6.80 1.77 0.68
CA TYR A 22 7.77 1.26 1.67
C TYR A 22 8.98 0.53 1.07
N MET A 23 8.86 -0.09 -0.11
CA MET A 23 9.98 -0.80 -0.72
C MET A 23 11.12 0.14 -1.11
N ASP A 24 10.81 1.29 -1.73
CA ASP A 24 11.76 2.39 -1.94
C ASP A 24 12.00 3.15 -0.63
N GLY A 25 10.95 3.65 -0.01
CA GLY A 25 10.95 4.31 1.30
C GLY A 25 11.48 5.74 1.30
N HIS A 26 11.75 6.34 0.13
CA HIS A 26 12.34 7.67 0.01
C HIS A 26 11.60 8.57 -0.99
N GLY A 27 10.53 8.08 -1.63
CA GLY A 27 9.75 8.86 -2.59
C GLY A 27 10.51 9.26 -3.86
N VAL A 28 11.58 8.55 -4.22
CA VAL A 28 12.47 8.92 -5.34
C VAL A 28 12.22 8.11 -6.60
N SER A 29 11.43 7.04 -6.54
CA SER A 29 11.14 6.21 -7.69
C SER A 29 9.66 5.82 -7.79
N VAL A 30 9.19 5.61 -8.99
CA VAL A 30 7.86 5.05 -9.27
C VAL A 30 8.03 3.69 -9.91
N GLY A 31 7.31 2.70 -9.39
CA GLY A 31 7.40 1.35 -9.93
C GLY A 31 6.45 0.37 -9.28
N GLY A 32 6.45 -0.85 -9.77
CA GLY A 32 5.62 -1.94 -9.29
C GLY A 32 6.33 -3.28 -9.38
N ALA A 33 5.81 -4.25 -8.63
CA ALA A 33 6.22 -5.63 -8.71
C ALA A 33 5.01 -6.55 -8.64
N ILE A 34 5.06 -7.64 -9.38
CA ILE A 34 4.07 -8.72 -9.34
C ILE A 34 4.76 -9.96 -8.76
N VAL A 35 4.14 -10.56 -7.76
CA VAL A 35 4.58 -11.83 -7.16
C VAL A 35 3.49 -12.86 -7.40
N ASP A 36 3.83 -13.91 -8.14
CA ASP A 36 2.95 -15.05 -8.42
C ASP A 36 3.35 -16.24 -7.54
N SER A 37 2.39 -16.85 -6.86
CA SER A 37 2.61 -18.07 -6.10
C SER A 37 2.89 -19.28 -6.99
N GLY A 38 2.45 -19.24 -8.25
CA GLY A 38 2.45 -20.35 -9.18
C GLY A 38 1.51 -21.49 -8.81
N ASN A 39 0.56 -21.26 -7.90
CA ASN A 39 -0.33 -22.32 -7.39
C ASN A 39 -1.74 -22.26 -7.97
N PHE A 40 -2.10 -21.18 -8.67
CA PHE A 40 -3.41 -21.09 -9.29
C PHE A 40 -3.55 -22.08 -10.45
N ASP A 41 -4.63 -22.85 -10.44
CA ASP A 41 -4.94 -23.83 -11.49
C ASP A 41 -5.67 -23.14 -12.66
N TRP A 42 -4.90 -22.57 -13.58
CA TRP A 42 -5.41 -21.87 -14.76
C TRP A 42 -6.24 -22.79 -15.67
N LEU A 43 -5.87 -24.06 -15.80
CA LEU A 43 -6.57 -25.01 -16.67
C LEU A 43 -7.96 -25.36 -16.15
N LYS A 44 -8.14 -25.40 -14.83
CA LYS A 44 -9.46 -25.60 -14.22
C LYS A 44 -10.46 -24.50 -14.60
N TYR A 45 -9.97 -23.32 -14.91
CA TYR A 45 -10.78 -22.15 -15.28
C TYR A 45 -10.43 -21.61 -16.67
N ALA A 46 -10.08 -22.51 -17.60
CA ALA A 46 -9.60 -22.18 -18.92
C ALA A 46 -10.48 -21.21 -19.68
N ASP A 47 -11.81 -21.38 -19.59
CA ASP A 47 -12.80 -20.51 -20.25
C ASP A 47 -12.71 -19.04 -19.81
N LYS A 48 -12.26 -18.81 -18.57
CA LYS A 48 -12.10 -17.45 -18.02
C LYS A 48 -10.75 -16.82 -18.39
N TYR A 49 -9.76 -17.64 -18.71
CA TYR A 49 -8.38 -17.19 -18.92
C TYR A 49 -7.80 -17.67 -20.27
N PRO A 50 -8.51 -17.44 -21.40
CA PRO A 50 -8.06 -17.94 -22.70
C PRO A 50 -6.66 -17.46 -23.08
N GLY A 51 -6.28 -16.24 -22.67
CA GLY A 51 -4.94 -15.70 -22.94
C GLY A 51 -3.78 -16.51 -22.35
N LEU A 52 -4.02 -17.42 -21.40
CA LEU A 52 -3.01 -18.31 -20.81
C LEU A 52 -3.17 -19.76 -21.23
N THR A 53 -4.40 -20.14 -21.61
CA THR A 53 -4.82 -21.54 -21.77
C THR A 53 -5.15 -21.93 -23.21
N THR A 54 -5.05 -21.00 -24.17
CA THR A 54 -5.18 -21.27 -25.61
C THR A 54 -3.92 -20.87 -26.36
N PRO A 55 -3.71 -21.39 -27.60
CA PRO A 55 -2.57 -21.02 -28.45
C PRO A 55 -2.47 -19.52 -28.64
N ASP A 56 -1.26 -18.97 -28.47
CA ASP A 56 -0.97 -17.54 -28.66
C ASP A 56 -0.24 -17.35 -30.01
N ASP A 57 -0.91 -16.75 -30.98
CA ASP A 57 -0.39 -16.55 -32.33
C ASP A 57 0.86 -15.66 -32.36
N SER A 58 0.97 -14.70 -31.41
CA SER A 58 2.13 -13.82 -31.32
C SER A 58 3.39 -14.52 -30.83
N TYR A 59 3.24 -15.74 -30.29
CA TYR A 59 4.32 -16.62 -29.81
C TYR A 59 4.28 -18.00 -30.43
N HIS A 60 4.03 -18.07 -31.74
CA HIS A 60 4.08 -19.33 -32.52
C HIS A 60 3.12 -20.41 -32.01
N GLY A 61 1.96 -20.01 -31.51
CA GLY A 61 0.92 -20.95 -31.09
C GLY A 61 1.19 -21.65 -29.76
N ILE A 62 2.08 -21.14 -28.92
CA ILE A 62 2.29 -21.73 -27.58
C ILE A 62 1.08 -21.52 -26.69
N VAL A 63 0.81 -22.49 -25.81
CA VAL A 63 -0.07 -22.36 -24.66
C VAL A 63 0.79 -22.13 -23.42
N TYR A 64 0.70 -20.93 -22.82
CA TYR A 64 1.64 -20.51 -21.78
C TYR A 64 1.66 -21.44 -20.58
N VAL A 65 0.48 -21.85 -20.07
CA VAL A 65 0.42 -22.71 -18.89
C VAL A 65 0.87 -24.14 -19.16
N GLU A 66 0.70 -24.66 -20.39
CA GLU A 66 1.21 -25.98 -20.76
C GLU A 66 2.72 -25.98 -20.89
N LYS A 67 3.27 -24.94 -21.54
CA LYS A 67 4.70 -24.86 -21.82
C LYS A 67 5.53 -24.48 -20.59
N PHE A 68 5.03 -23.57 -19.75
CA PHE A 68 5.78 -23.00 -18.64
C PHE A 68 5.26 -23.41 -17.25
N GLY A 69 4.15 -24.17 -17.21
CA GLY A 69 3.56 -24.64 -15.95
C GLY A 69 3.30 -23.50 -14.97
N LYS A 70 3.85 -23.60 -13.77
CA LYS A 70 3.71 -22.61 -12.71
C LYS A 70 4.23 -21.21 -13.08
N LEU A 71 5.08 -21.09 -14.07
CA LEU A 71 5.63 -19.81 -14.54
C LEU A 71 4.82 -19.21 -15.70
N GLY A 72 3.74 -19.85 -16.14
CA GLY A 72 2.97 -19.43 -17.31
C GLY A 72 2.49 -17.98 -17.23
N TYR A 73 1.92 -17.59 -16.11
CA TYR A 73 1.44 -16.23 -15.86
C TYR A 73 2.56 -15.19 -15.92
N ILE A 74 3.62 -15.37 -15.14
CA ILE A 74 4.76 -14.43 -15.12
C ILE A 74 5.49 -14.39 -16.45
N THR A 75 5.62 -15.53 -17.13
CA THR A 75 6.25 -15.56 -18.46
C THR A 75 5.44 -14.74 -19.45
N LYS A 76 4.11 -14.88 -19.49
CA LYS A 76 3.28 -14.06 -20.38
C LYS A 76 3.36 -12.57 -19.99
N ALA A 77 3.28 -12.26 -18.71
CA ALA A 77 3.37 -10.89 -18.23
C ALA A 77 4.67 -10.19 -18.64
N THR A 78 5.80 -10.90 -18.59
CA THR A 78 7.11 -10.33 -18.91
C THR A 78 7.44 -10.38 -20.40
N SER A 79 7.26 -11.53 -21.05
CA SER A 79 7.70 -11.74 -22.43
C SER A 79 6.77 -11.12 -23.47
N GLN A 80 5.51 -10.90 -23.14
CA GLN A 80 4.54 -10.29 -24.04
C GLN A 80 4.08 -8.91 -23.52
N LEU A 81 3.34 -8.86 -22.41
CA LEU A 81 2.69 -7.62 -22.00
C LEU A 81 3.68 -6.51 -21.62
N MET A 82 4.65 -6.81 -20.78
CA MET A 82 5.66 -5.83 -20.36
C MET A 82 6.53 -5.39 -21.54
N ARG A 83 6.97 -6.35 -22.38
CA ARG A 83 7.77 -6.07 -23.57
C ARG A 83 7.01 -5.19 -24.57
N ASP A 84 5.75 -5.52 -24.87
CA ASP A 84 4.99 -4.84 -25.93
C ASP A 84 4.50 -3.46 -25.47
N LEU A 85 4.11 -3.31 -24.20
CA LEU A 85 3.68 -2.04 -23.61
C LEU A 85 4.85 -1.15 -23.17
N GLY A 86 6.04 -1.70 -23.03
CA GLY A 86 7.20 -0.97 -22.54
C GLY A 86 7.13 -0.60 -21.05
N SER A 87 6.25 -1.24 -20.28
CA SER A 87 6.04 -0.98 -18.85
C SER A 87 7.16 -1.60 -18.02
N ILE A 88 8.39 -1.15 -18.23
CA ILE A 88 9.57 -1.62 -17.53
C ILE A 88 10.12 -0.54 -16.60
N GLN A 89 10.54 -0.96 -15.39
CA GLN A 89 11.23 -0.06 -14.46
C GLN A 89 12.62 0.25 -14.98
N SER A 90 13.05 1.53 -14.90
CA SER A 90 14.41 1.90 -15.28
C SER A 90 15.43 1.21 -14.37
N PRO A 91 16.65 0.89 -14.88
CA PRO A 91 17.71 0.32 -14.04
C PRO A 91 18.04 1.18 -12.81
N GLN A 92 17.99 2.51 -12.94
CA GLN A 92 18.21 3.43 -11.83
C GLN A 92 17.14 3.29 -10.75
N ASN A 93 15.86 3.23 -11.14
CA ASN A 93 14.77 3.03 -10.19
C ASN A 93 14.84 1.65 -9.53
N ALA A 94 15.22 0.61 -10.28
CA ALA A 94 15.44 -0.72 -9.73
C ALA A 94 16.55 -0.72 -8.67
N PHE A 95 17.63 0.02 -8.90
CA PHE A 95 18.71 0.19 -7.94
C PHE A 95 18.24 0.88 -6.66
N TYR A 96 17.44 1.95 -6.74
CA TYR A 96 16.86 2.61 -5.56
C TYR A 96 15.97 1.67 -4.76
N VAL A 97 15.10 0.91 -5.43
CA VAL A 97 14.23 -0.06 -4.76
C VAL A 97 15.05 -1.16 -4.09
N MET A 98 16.12 -1.66 -4.74
CA MET A 98 17.01 -2.67 -4.13
C MET A 98 17.64 -2.15 -2.85
N ASN A 99 18.18 -0.94 -2.86
CA ASN A 99 18.73 -0.30 -1.64
C ASN A 99 17.66 -0.12 -0.55
N GLY A 100 16.45 0.30 -0.94
CA GLY A 100 15.34 0.42 -0.01
C GLY A 100 14.95 -0.92 0.63
N LEU A 101 14.98 -2.01 -0.14
CA LEU A 101 14.64 -3.36 0.35
C LEU A 101 15.62 -3.86 1.41
N GLU A 102 16.90 -3.49 1.33
CA GLU A 102 17.92 -3.92 2.31
C GLU A 102 17.59 -3.48 3.74
N SER A 103 16.96 -2.32 3.89
CA SER A 103 16.56 -1.78 5.21
C SER A 103 15.06 -1.93 5.52
N LEU A 104 14.28 -2.49 4.61
CA LEU A 104 12.80 -2.50 4.71
C LEU A 104 12.30 -3.12 6.02
N HIS A 105 12.86 -4.26 6.44
CA HIS A 105 12.43 -4.96 7.66
C HIS A 105 12.69 -4.12 8.92
N VAL A 106 13.82 -3.44 9.01
CA VAL A 106 14.17 -2.55 10.13
C VAL A 106 13.27 -1.31 10.14
N ARG A 107 13.03 -0.72 8.96
CA ARG A 107 12.15 0.44 8.83
C ARG A 107 10.71 0.11 9.21
N MET A 108 10.19 -1.05 8.77
CA MET A 108 8.81 -1.45 9.11
C MET A 108 8.61 -1.63 10.60
N GLU A 109 9.54 -2.26 11.31
CA GLU A 109 9.50 -2.36 12.76
C GLU A 109 9.42 -0.97 13.42
N ARG A 110 10.28 -0.05 12.98
CA ARG A 110 10.33 1.31 13.51
C ARG A 110 9.05 2.11 13.18
N HIS A 111 8.56 2.02 11.94
CA HIS A 111 7.31 2.67 11.52
C HIS A 111 6.11 2.20 12.36
N CYS A 112 5.95 0.91 12.56
CA CYS A 112 4.86 0.37 13.37
C CYS A 112 4.95 0.85 14.83
N LYS A 113 6.13 0.81 15.43
CA LYS A 113 6.35 1.29 16.79
C LYS A 113 6.05 2.78 16.93
N ASN A 114 6.55 3.60 16.02
CA ASN A 114 6.30 5.03 16.02
C ASN A 114 4.81 5.34 15.86
N ALA A 115 4.13 4.66 14.93
CA ALA A 115 2.70 4.85 14.68
C ALA A 115 1.87 4.51 15.92
N LEU A 116 2.19 3.42 16.61
CA LEU A 116 1.49 3.02 17.84
C LEU A 116 1.67 4.05 18.96
N GLU A 117 2.89 4.54 19.17
CA GLU A 117 3.16 5.55 20.19
C GLU A 117 2.46 6.88 19.87
N ILE A 118 2.46 7.30 18.60
CA ILE A 118 1.72 8.49 18.16
C ILE A 118 0.21 8.28 18.33
N ALA A 119 -0.33 7.11 17.97
CA ALA A 119 -1.74 6.79 18.12
C ALA A 119 -2.18 6.86 19.59
N LYS A 120 -1.39 6.29 20.51
CA LYS A 120 -1.64 6.39 21.96
C LYS A 120 -1.60 7.83 22.48
N PHE A 121 -0.60 8.59 22.04
CA PHE A 121 -0.47 10.01 22.41
C PHE A 121 -1.68 10.84 21.93
N LEU A 122 -2.06 10.67 20.67
CA LEU A 122 -3.20 11.37 20.09
C LEU A 122 -4.51 10.99 20.80
N LYS A 123 -4.70 9.71 21.11
CA LYS A 123 -5.88 9.21 21.78
C LYS A 123 -6.04 9.78 23.20
N ALA A 124 -4.94 10.02 23.89
CA ALA A 124 -4.94 10.63 25.21
C ALA A 124 -5.13 12.15 25.19
N ASN A 125 -5.15 12.78 24.02
CA ASN A 125 -5.25 14.24 23.89
C ASN A 125 -6.71 14.70 23.77
N ASP A 126 -7.14 15.61 24.65
CA ASP A 126 -8.50 16.15 24.70
C ASP A 126 -8.92 16.96 23.46
N LYS A 127 -7.97 17.42 22.63
CA LYS A 127 -8.20 18.14 21.37
C LYS A 127 -8.42 17.18 20.18
N VAL A 128 -8.21 15.90 20.37
CA VAL A 128 -8.44 14.86 19.35
C VAL A 128 -9.85 14.30 19.52
N ALA A 129 -10.56 14.14 18.42
CA ALA A 129 -11.92 13.62 18.43
C ALA A 129 -11.95 12.09 18.35
N TRP A 130 -11.10 11.51 17.48
CA TRP A 130 -10.94 10.07 17.33
C TRP A 130 -9.57 9.75 16.73
N VAL A 131 -9.13 8.51 16.90
CA VAL A 131 -7.92 7.92 16.29
C VAL A 131 -8.30 6.55 15.76
N ASP A 132 -7.91 6.25 14.53
CA ASP A 132 -8.09 4.96 13.86
C ASP A 132 -6.70 4.36 13.57
N TYR A 133 -6.35 3.31 14.29
CA TYR A 133 -5.12 2.56 14.13
C TYR A 133 -5.28 1.13 14.69
N PRO A 134 -5.11 0.08 13.85
CA PRO A 134 -5.49 -1.29 14.22
C PRO A 134 -4.71 -1.92 15.39
N ASP A 135 -3.52 -1.39 15.73
CA ASP A 135 -2.75 -1.91 16.87
C ASP A 135 -3.18 -1.29 18.23
N LEU A 136 -4.16 -0.38 18.25
CA LEU A 136 -4.81 0.05 19.49
C LEU A 136 -5.72 -1.07 20.00
N GLU A 137 -5.61 -1.42 21.29
CA GLU A 137 -6.34 -2.55 21.90
C GLU A 137 -7.87 -2.45 21.79
N ASP A 138 -8.41 -1.24 21.72
CA ASP A 138 -9.84 -0.98 21.57
C ASP A 138 -10.27 -0.64 20.13
N ASP A 139 -9.37 -0.78 19.16
CA ASP A 139 -9.74 -0.66 17.76
C ASP A 139 -10.60 -1.84 17.32
N LYS A 140 -11.65 -1.57 16.53
CA LYS A 140 -12.59 -2.58 16.04
C LYS A 140 -11.94 -3.69 15.21
N TYR A 141 -10.78 -3.43 14.64
CA TYR A 141 -10.02 -4.38 13.82
C TYR A 141 -8.81 -4.98 14.54
N HIS A 142 -8.61 -4.68 15.84
CA HIS A 142 -7.44 -5.13 16.58
C HIS A 142 -7.22 -6.66 16.50
N ALA A 143 -8.26 -7.45 16.75
CA ALA A 143 -8.17 -8.92 16.65
C ALA A 143 -7.81 -9.43 15.26
N LEU A 144 -8.21 -8.72 14.19
CA LEU A 144 -7.80 -9.04 12.83
C LEU A 144 -6.36 -8.63 12.56
N ALA A 145 -5.91 -7.51 13.13
CA ALA A 145 -4.52 -7.08 13.05
C ALA A 145 -3.60 -8.09 13.72
N GLU A 146 -3.90 -8.53 14.93
CA GLU A 146 -3.13 -9.58 15.61
C GLU A 146 -3.04 -10.86 14.77
N LYS A 147 -4.13 -11.25 14.12
CA LYS A 147 -4.19 -12.47 13.30
C LYS A 147 -3.36 -12.37 12.01
N TYR A 148 -3.52 -11.27 11.26
CA TYR A 148 -2.98 -11.15 9.91
C TYR A 148 -1.67 -10.35 9.84
N LEU A 149 -1.39 -9.54 10.85
CA LEU A 149 -0.27 -8.61 10.94
C LEU A 149 0.49 -8.76 12.26
N PRO A 150 0.93 -9.98 12.63
CA PRO A 150 1.48 -10.27 13.97
C PRO A 150 2.78 -9.50 14.28
N ASN A 151 3.40 -8.90 13.27
CA ASN A 151 4.64 -8.12 13.41
C ASN A 151 4.39 -6.59 13.39
N GLY A 152 3.15 -6.16 13.61
CA GLY A 152 2.72 -4.77 13.54
C GLY A 152 1.94 -4.46 12.26
N SER A 153 1.02 -3.50 12.32
CA SER A 153 0.12 -3.19 11.21
C SER A 153 0.82 -2.40 10.11
N CYS A 154 1.16 -1.15 10.39
CA CYS A 154 1.78 -0.25 9.41
C CYS A 154 2.28 1.04 10.08
N GLY A 155 2.91 1.92 9.30
CA GLY A 155 3.30 3.26 9.72
C GLY A 155 2.25 4.34 9.42
N VAL A 156 1.00 3.97 9.15
CA VAL A 156 -0.06 4.91 8.77
C VAL A 156 -1.19 4.84 9.80
N LEU A 157 -1.60 5.99 10.32
CA LEU A 157 -2.75 6.13 11.20
C LEU A 157 -3.62 7.31 10.75
N SER A 158 -4.88 7.28 11.11
CA SER A 158 -5.83 8.37 10.86
C SER A 158 -6.36 8.92 12.17
N PHE A 159 -6.59 10.23 12.22
CA PHE A 159 -7.19 10.87 13.40
C PHE A 159 -7.91 12.16 13.01
N ALA A 160 -8.76 12.63 13.89
CA ALA A 160 -9.44 13.90 13.73
C ALA A 160 -9.15 14.84 14.90
N VAL A 161 -8.87 16.12 14.59
CA VAL A 161 -8.82 17.18 15.60
C VAL A 161 -10.21 17.80 15.79
N LYS A 162 -10.55 18.18 17.03
CA LYS A 162 -11.80 18.87 17.32
C LYS A 162 -11.77 20.28 16.70
N GLY A 163 -12.91 20.75 16.21
CA GLY A 163 -13.06 22.10 15.65
C GLY A 163 -13.06 22.16 14.12
N GLY A 164 -13.16 21.02 13.45
CA GLY A 164 -13.41 20.93 12.02
C GLY A 164 -12.21 21.25 11.12
N ARG A 165 -12.50 21.41 9.81
CA ARG A 165 -11.50 21.59 8.74
C ARG A 165 -10.51 22.73 9.04
N ASP A 166 -10.97 23.87 9.49
CA ASP A 166 -10.09 25.03 9.76
C ASP A 166 -9.08 24.75 10.89
N CYS A 167 -9.50 23.97 11.90
CA CYS A 167 -8.61 23.57 12.99
C CYS A 167 -7.59 22.53 12.48
N ALA A 168 -7.99 21.60 11.60
CA ALA A 168 -7.09 20.64 10.99
C ALA A 168 -6.02 21.35 10.13
N VAL A 169 -6.41 22.32 9.32
CA VAL A 169 -5.47 23.13 8.51
C VAL A 169 -4.48 23.88 9.41
N LYS A 170 -4.98 24.60 10.42
CA LYS A 170 -4.10 25.33 11.37
C LYS A 170 -3.15 24.40 12.12
N PHE A 171 -3.63 23.21 12.50
CA PHE A 171 -2.81 22.20 13.13
C PHE A 171 -1.67 21.76 12.18
N MET A 172 -1.98 21.40 10.94
CA MET A 172 -0.98 20.96 9.95
C MET A 172 0.05 22.05 9.66
N ASP A 173 -0.39 23.29 9.46
CA ASP A 173 0.49 24.44 9.17
C ASP A 173 1.42 24.79 10.35
N SER A 174 1.07 24.37 11.56
CA SER A 174 1.87 24.60 12.78
C SER A 174 2.98 23.56 12.99
N LEU A 175 2.94 22.44 12.26
CA LEU A 175 3.91 21.36 12.41
C LEU A 175 5.29 21.79 11.90
N LYS A 176 6.33 21.33 12.59
CA LYS A 176 7.72 21.65 12.24
C LYS A 176 8.49 20.43 11.76
N LEU A 177 8.13 19.25 12.24
CA LEU A 177 8.83 18.00 11.88
C LEU A 177 8.13 17.27 10.73
N CYS A 178 6.79 17.31 10.68
CA CYS A 178 6.02 16.60 9.67
C CYS A 178 5.89 17.46 8.41
N ASP A 179 6.28 16.91 7.29
CA ASP A 179 6.06 17.53 5.98
C ASP A 179 4.61 17.27 5.51
N ILE A 180 4.01 18.26 4.82
CA ILE A 180 2.69 18.09 4.19
C ILE A 180 2.91 17.47 2.82
N GLU A 181 2.61 16.19 2.68
CA GLU A 181 2.85 15.43 1.45
C GLU A 181 1.69 14.51 1.11
N THR A 182 1.49 14.28 -0.19
CA THR A 182 0.55 13.24 -0.68
C THR A 182 1.21 11.87 -0.79
N HIS A 183 2.54 11.80 -0.79
CA HIS A 183 3.30 10.54 -0.79
C HIS A 183 3.10 9.78 0.52
N VAL A 184 3.10 8.44 0.46
CA VAL A 184 2.95 7.55 1.62
C VAL A 184 4.14 6.62 1.73
N ALA A 185 4.50 6.28 2.97
CA ALA A 185 5.55 5.30 3.27
C ALA A 185 6.98 5.81 2.99
N ASP A 186 7.19 7.10 3.19
CA ASP A 186 8.52 7.71 3.25
C ASP A 186 9.20 7.38 4.59
N ALA A 187 10.53 7.46 4.62
CA ALA A 187 11.33 7.42 5.84
C ALA A 187 11.11 8.66 6.73
N LYS A 188 10.62 9.76 6.13
CA LYS A 188 10.20 10.97 6.86
C LYS A 188 8.77 10.86 7.36
N THR A 189 8.51 11.52 8.48
CA THR A 189 7.14 11.68 8.97
C THR A 189 6.40 12.71 8.12
N CYS A 190 5.28 12.34 7.55
CA CYS A 190 4.46 13.23 6.76
C CYS A 190 2.98 13.14 7.15
N ILE A 191 2.24 14.19 6.82
CA ILE A 191 0.82 14.34 7.13
C ILE A 191 0.08 14.90 5.92
N LEU A 192 -1.19 14.54 5.79
CA LEU A 192 -2.09 15.18 4.82
C LEU A 192 -3.52 15.24 5.34
N HIS A 193 -4.29 16.16 4.80
CA HIS A 193 -5.74 16.23 4.96
C HIS A 193 -6.41 15.66 3.70
N PRO A 194 -7.00 14.44 3.76
CA PRO A 194 -7.48 13.76 2.55
C PRO A 194 -8.46 14.57 1.73
N ALA A 195 -9.44 15.19 2.38
CA ALA A 195 -10.48 15.98 1.70
C ALA A 195 -9.93 17.18 0.92
N SER A 196 -8.84 17.82 1.39
CA SER A 196 -8.24 18.98 0.72
C SER A 196 -7.10 18.63 -0.24
N HIS A 197 -6.57 17.42 -0.19
CA HIS A 197 -5.42 17.00 -0.99
C HIS A 197 -5.79 15.88 -1.97
N THR A 198 -5.79 14.64 -1.50
CA THR A 198 -5.93 13.46 -2.37
C THR A 198 -7.33 13.28 -2.96
N HIS A 199 -8.36 13.78 -2.27
CA HIS A 199 -9.77 13.66 -2.67
C HIS A 199 -10.42 15.01 -2.99
N ARG A 200 -9.63 16.05 -3.22
CA ARG A 200 -10.12 17.44 -3.45
C ARG A 200 -11.08 17.60 -4.65
N GLN A 201 -11.15 16.61 -5.53
CA GLN A 201 -12.02 16.60 -6.70
C GLN A 201 -13.44 16.10 -6.37
N MET A 202 -13.63 15.53 -5.17
CA MET A 202 -14.91 14.99 -4.72
C MET A 202 -15.71 16.08 -4.00
N THR A 203 -17.04 16.02 -4.14
CA THR A 203 -17.93 16.84 -3.30
C THR A 203 -17.96 16.33 -1.86
N ASP A 204 -18.45 17.13 -0.93
CA ASP A 204 -18.53 16.72 0.48
C ASP A 204 -19.44 15.48 0.66
N GLU A 205 -20.51 15.36 -0.13
CA GLU A 205 -21.39 14.18 -0.14
C GLU A 205 -20.64 12.92 -0.60
N GLN A 206 -19.87 13.05 -1.70
CA GLN A 206 -19.05 11.96 -2.23
C GLN A 206 -17.94 11.53 -1.25
N LEU A 207 -17.34 12.48 -0.52
CA LEU A 207 -16.35 12.19 0.52
C LEU A 207 -16.98 11.39 1.66
N ILE A 208 -18.16 11.80 2.14
CA ILE A 208 -18.89 11.09 3.20
C ILE A 208 -19.24 9.66 2.75
N GLU A 209 -19.76 9.51 1.52
CA GLU A 209 -20.10 8.20 0.96
C GLU A 209 -18.87 7.30 0.82
N ALA A 210 -17.72 7.88 0.47
CA ALA A 210 -16.42 7.19 0.42
C ALA A 210 -15.80 6.92 1.80
N GLY A 211 -16.44 7.33 2.90
CA GLY A 211 -15.92 7.17 4.26
C GLY A 211 -14.77 8.12 4.62
N VAL A 212 -14.59 9.20 3.85
CA VAL A 212 -13.61 10.23 4.14
C VAL A 212 -14.25 11.30 5.00
N ASP A 213 -13.77 11.46 6.22
CA ASP A 213 -14.25 12.52 7.11
C ASP A 213 -13.78 13.88 6.58
N ILE A 214 -14.75 14.71 6.17
CA ILE A 214 -14.51 16.05 5.61
C ILE A 214 -14.15 17.09 6.65
N SER A 215 -14.43 16.79 7.91
CA SER A 215 -14.35 17.82 8.96
C SER A 215 -13.01 17.83 9.65
N PHE A 216 -12.30 16.68 9.73
CA PHE A 216 -11.18 16.60 10.68
C PHE A 216 -10.04 15.66 10.29
N ALA A 217 -10.15 14.81 9.29
CA ALA A 217 -9.20 13.73 9.14
C ALA A 217 -7.80 14.20 8.71
N CYS A 218 -6.83 13.98 9.55
CA CYS A 218 -5.42 14.03 9.21
C CYS A 218 -4.88 12.59 9.15
N VAL A 219 -4.04 12.29 8.18
CA VAL A 219 -3.31 11.02 8.09
C VAL A 219 -1.86 11.29 8.43
N VAL A 220 -1.39 10.73 9.52
CA VAL A 220 0.03 10.75 9.89
C VAL A 220 0.68 9.48 9.39
N ARG A 221 1.85 9.63 8.83
CA ARG A 221 2.69 8.55 8.33
C ARG A 221 4.00 8.61 9.09
N ALA A 222 4.14 7.75 10.08
CA ALA A 222 5.28 7.72 11.00
C ALA A 222 6.39 6.77 10.56
#